data_3917039413d87b33ed9fedc834370ef9
#
_entry.id   3917039413d87b33ed9fedc834370ef9
#
_cell.length_a   1.000
_cell.length_b   1.000
_cell.length_c   1.000
_cell.angle_alpha   90.00
_cell.angle_beta   90.00
_cell.angle_gamma   90.00
#
_symmetry.space_group_name_H-M   'P 1'
#
loop_
_entity.id
_entity.type
_entity.pdbx_description
1 polymer ?
#
loop_
_entity_poly.entity_id
_entity_poly.type
_entity_poly.pdbx_seq_one_letter_code
_entity_poly.pdbx_strand_id
1 'polypeptide(L)'
;LSDNTLVIFTSDNGGFAGVSDNRPLRESKGHIYEGGIRVPLMIRWPDVIKPGQLNDTPVISMDFFPTILDICKLEAEPLCDGVSLTPLFPNKRLDRSSIFFHFPNYAWHRSNSLAGAVRSGDYKLIRHYAKGDLELYNVTEDVGETNNLAAARPKLTQRLNKDLGKWLLETKAAMPRKLPLD
;
A
#
# COMPACT_ATOMS: atom_id res chain seq x y z
N LEU A 1 5.58 -7.91 32.08
CA LEU A 1 5.40 -8.25 30.66
C LEU A 1 5.09 -7.00 29.83
N SER A 2 4.27 -6.05 30.34
CA SER A 2 3.85 -4.85 29.58
C SER A 2 5.00 -4.01 29.05
N ASP A 3 6.11 -3.94 29.77
CA ASP A 3 7.23 -3.06 29.47
C ASP A 3 8.20 -3.68 28.46
N ASN A 4 8.19 -5.00 28.33
CA ASN A 4 8.97 -5.75 27.34
C ASN A 4 8.07 -6.44 26.31
N THR A 5 7.05 -5.72 25.82
CA THR A 5 6.10 -6.27 24.83
C THR A 5 5.89 -5.26 23.71
N LEU A 6 6.22 -5.69 22.49
CA LEU A 6 5.83 -5.00 21.26
C LEU A 6 4.36 -5.30 20.97
N VAL A 7 3.54 -4.27 20.83
CA VAL A 7 2.14 -4.39 20.38
C VAL A 7 2.00 -3.69 19.05
N ILE A 8 1.49 -4.40 18.04
CA ILE A 8 1.15 -3.86 16.73
C ILE A 8 -0.37 -4.00 16.55
N PHE A 9 -1.04 -2.88 16.30
CA PHE A 9 -2.46 -2.83 15.98
C PHE A 9 -2.65 -2.27 14.56
N THR A 10 -3.32 -3.02 13.70
CA THR A 10 -3.64 -2.63 12.33
C THR A 10 -4.87 -3.39 11.82
N SER A 11 -5.27 -3.12 10.59
CA SER A 11 -6.25 -3.92 9.84
C SER A 11 -5.58 -4.58 8.64
N ASP A 12 -6.15 -5.66 8.15
CA ASP A 12 -5.70 -6.39 6.95
C ASP A 12 -6.04 -5.63 5.65
N ASN A 13 -7.13 -4.87 5.66
CA ASN A 13 -7.63 -4.09 4.53
C ASN A 13 -8.60 -2.99 5.03
N GLY A 14 -9.01 -2.12 4.12
CA GLY A 14 -9.99 -1.08 4.41
C GLY A 14 -11.36 -1.62 4.82
N GLY A 15 -12.15 -0.80 5.48
CA GLY A 15 -13.46 -1.17 5.99
C GLY A 15 -14.44 -1.55 4.88
N PHE A 16 -15.37 -2.47 5.18
CA PHE A 16 -16.42 -2.89 4.26
C PHE A 16 -17.54 -1.85 4.18
N ALA A 17 -17.89 -1.40 2.97
CA ALA A 17 -18.85 -0.31 2.74
C ALA A 17 -20.26 -0.56 3.34
N GLY A 18 -20.64 -1.81 3.58
CA GLY A 18 -21.93 -2.15 4.17
C GLY A 18 -22.04 -1.87 5.67
N VAL A 19 -20.90 -1.72 6.38
CA VAL A 19 -20.87 -1.61 7.85
C VAL A 19 -19.88 -0.58 8.37
N SER A 20 -19.07 0.02 7.52
CA SER A 20 -18.07 1.02 7.92
C SER A 20 -18.11 2.26 7.05
N ASP A 21 -17.70 3.38 7.62
CA ASP A 21 -17.50 4.64 6.93
C ASP A 21 -15.99 4.85 6.73
N ASN A 22 -15.53 4.81 5.48
CA ASN A 22 -14.13 5.00 5.13
C ASN A 22 -13.80 6.46 4.78
N ARG A 23 -14.78 7.37 4.79
CA ARG A 23 -14.55 8.78 4.44
C ARG A 23 -13.46 9.42 5.31
N PRO A 24 -12.61 10.28 4.77
CA PRO A 24 -12.62 10.84 3.40
C PRO A 24 -11.98 9.94 2.32
N LEU A 25 -11.56 8.71 2.64
CA LEU A 25 -10.90 7.80 1.71
C LEU A 25 -11.90 7.29 0.66
N ARG A 26 -11.44 7.20 -0.59
CA ARG A 26 -12.25 6.71 -1.70
C ARG A 26 -12.46 5.21 -1.61
N GLU A 27 -13.66 4.74 -1.87
CA GLU A 27 -14.06 3.33 -1.92
C GLU A 27 -13.87 2.58 -0.57
N SER A 28 -13.68 1.26 -0.63
CA SER A 28 -13.73 0.38 0.53
C SER A 28 -13.01 -0.93 0.26
N LYS A 29 -13.08 -1.87 1.20
CA LYS A 29 -12.59 -3.25 1.03
C LYS A 29 -12.89 -3.80 -0.36
N GLY A 30 -11.88 -4.38 -1.00
CA GLY A 30 -11.99 -4.93 -2.36
C GLY A 30 -11.64 -3.94 -3.48
N HIS A 31 -11.23 -2.71 -3.16
CA HIS A 31 -10.78 -1.72 -4.12
C HIS A 31 -9.31 -1.36 -3.89
N ILE A 32 -8.65 -0.91 -4.97
CA ILE A 32 -7.25 -0.47 -4.92
C ILE A 32 -7.10 1.01 -4.50
N TYR A 33 -8.21 1.72 -4.35
CA TYR A 33 -8.25 3.09 -3.83
C TYR A 33 -7.92 3.13 -2.33
N GLU A 34 -7.59 4.31 -1.81
CA GLU A 34 -7.16 4.49 -0.42
C GLU A 34 -8.12 3.84 0.58
N GLY A 35 -9.44 3.94 0.39
CA GLY A 35 -10.42 3.33 1.28
C GLY A 35 -10.38 1.79 1.34
N GLY A 36 -9.79 1.15 0.34
CA GLY A 36 -9.60 -0.30 0.32
C GLY A 36 -8.26 -0.78 0.88
N ILE A 37 -7.22 0.07 0.86
CA ILE A 37 -5.85 -0.33 1.18
C ILE A 37 -5.19 0.47 2.29
N ARG A 38 -5.65 1.70 2.59
CA ARG A 38 -5.09 2.53 3.64
C ARG A 38 -5.80 2.24 4.96
N VAL A 39 -5.04 1.75 5.93
CA VAL A 39 -5.52 1.35 7.25
C VAL A 39 -4.70 2.00 8.35
N PRO A 40 -5.26 2.18 9.57
CA PRO A 40 -4.49 2.65 10.71
C PRO A 40 -3.41 1.63 11.08
N LEU A 41 -2.25 2.13 11.48
CA LEU A 41 -1.20 1.35 12.11
C LEU A 41 -0.77 2.05 13.40
N MET A 42 -0.82 1.33 14.50
CA MET A 42 -0.32 1.80 15.79
C MET A 42 0.68 0.78 16.34
N ILE A 43 1.83 1.27 16.78
CA ILE A 43 2.88 0.42 17.37
C ILE A 43 3.21 0.98 18.74
N ARG A 44 3.19 0.12 19.75
CA ARG A 44 3.62 0.43 21.10
C ARG A 44 4.75 -0.49 21.51
N TRP A 45 5.87 0.09 21.91
CA TRP A 45 6.99 -0.63 22.52
C TRP A 45 7.65 0.29 23.54
N PRO A 46 7.35 0.13 24.82
CA PRO A 46 7.91 0.98 25.88
C PRO A 46 9.43 0.98 25.85
N ASP A 47 10.02 2.10 26.25
CA ASP A 47 11.47 2.36 26.28
C ASP A 47 12.18 2.38 24.90
N VAL A 48 11.50 1.95 23.83
CA VAL A 48 12.03 1.95 22.46
C VAL A 48 11.35 2.99 21.57
N ILE A 49 10.01 3.08 21.64
CA ILE A 49 9.20 4.04 20.88
C ILE A 49 8.64 5.10 21.82
N LYS A 50 8.93 6.37 21.53
CA LYS A 50 8.39 7.49 22.32
C LYS A 50 6.87 7.56 22.19
N PRO A 51 6.14 7.72 23.32
CA PRO A 51 4.70 7.93 23.27
C PRO A 51 4.31 9.17 22.44
N GLY A 52 3.17 9.09 21.72
CA GLY A 52 2.63 10.20 20.96
C GLY A 52 3.40 10.55 19.67
N GLN A 53 4.35 9.74 19.25
CA GLN A 53 5.07 9.92 18.00
C GLN A 53 4.12 9.66 16.81
N LEU A 54 4.12 10.58 15.83
CA LEU A 54 3.44 10.43 14.54
C LEU A 54 4.49 10.28 13.44
N ASN A 55 4.20 9.43 12.44
CA ASN A 55 5.07 9.21 11.30
C ASN A 55 4.22 8.94 10.05
N ASP A 56 4.40 9.75 9.01
CA ASP A 56 3.63 9.67 7.76
C ASP A 56 4.30 8.80 6.69
N THR A 57 5.38 8.10 7.03
CA THR A 57 6.06 7.20 6.08
C THR A 57 5.12 6.08 5.66
N PRO A 58 4.84 5.90 4.37
CA PRO A 58 4.03 4.78 3.88
C PRO A 58 4.69 3.44 4.21
N VAL A 59 3.94 2.57 4.86
CA VAL A 59 4.35 1.21 5.24
C VAL A 59 3.31 0.19 4.76
N ILE A 60 3.66 -1.07 4.72
CA ILE A 60 2.77 -2.15 4.28
C ILE A 60 2.94 -3.38 5.17
N SER A 61 1.93 -4.24 5.23
CA SER A 61 1.93 -5.41 6.14
C SER A 61 3.11 -6.37 5.94
N MET A 62 3.67 -6.45 4.75
CA MET A 62 4.89 -7.24 4.47
C MET A 62 6.11 -6.78 5.30
N ASP A 63 6.09 -5.55 5.81
CA ASP A 63 7.16 -4.98 6.61
C ASP A 63 7.24 -5.56 8.03
N PHE A 64 6.16 -6.17 8.52
CA PHE A 64 6.14 -6.71 9.88
C PHE A 64 7.08 -7.89 10.05
N PHE A 65 7.18 -8.76 9.04
CA PHE A 65 8.06 -9.92 9.10
C PHE A 65 9.54 -9.53 9.28
N PRO A 66 10.15 -8.74 8.37
CA PRO A 66 11.54 -8.30 8.56
C PRO A 66 11.74 -7.42 9.80
N THR A 67 10.72 -6.68 10.25
CA THR A 67 10.77 -5.93 11.50
C THR A 67 10.93 -6.85 12.70
N ILE A 68 10.17 -7.94 12.76
CA ILE A 68 10.25 -8.91 13.86
C ILE A 68 11.62 -9.60 13.85
N LEU A 69 12.11 -10.01 12.67
CA LEU A 69 13.44 -10.61 12.57
C LEU A 69 14.53 -9.66 13.06
N ASP A 70 14.50 -8.40 12.66
CA ASP A 70 15.47 -7.37 13.05
C ASP A 70 15.44 -7.15 14.58
N ILE A 71 14.26 -7.05 15.18
CA ILE A 71 14.08 -6.94 16.64
C ILE A 71 14.67 -8.16 17.37
N CYS A 72 14.46 -9.35 16.82
CA CYS A 72 14.97 -10.61 17.38
C CYS A 72 16.47 -10.84 17.07
N LYS A 73 17.10 -9.94 16.29
CA LYS A 73 18.49 -10.09 15.82
C LYS A 73 18.69 -11.38 15.01
N LEU A 74 17.69 -11.75 14.24
CA LEU A 74 17.73 -12.87 13.30
C LEU A 74 17.99 -12.34 11.88
N GLU A 75 18.73 -13.10 11.09
CA GLU A 75 18.93 -12.76 9.69
C GLU A 75 17.61 -12.89 8.91
N ALA A 76 17.31 -11.90 8.06
CA ALA A 76 16.20 -12.00 7.15
C ALA A 76 16.57 -12.94 5.99
N GLU A 77 15.61 -13.77 5.59
CA GLU A 77 15.77 -14.58 4.38
C GLU A 77 15.95 -13.66 3.15
N PRO A 78 16.80 -14.06 2.17
CA PRO A 78 17.08 -13.24 0.98
C PRO A 78 15.87 -12.87 0.13
N LEU A 79 14.73 -13.54 0.33
CA LEU A 79 13.48 -13.37 -0.42
C LEU A 79 12.40 -12.56 0.35
N CYS A 80 12.78 -11.68 1.26
CA CYS A 80 11.84 -10.84 1.98
C CYS A 80 11.51 -9.58 1.16
N ASP A 81 10.24 -9.42 0.75
CA ASP A 81 9.76 -8.26 -0.02
C ASP A 81 9.55 -7.00 0.85
N GLY A 82 9.38 -7.17 2.16
CA GLY A 82 9.23 -6.08 3.12
C GLY A 82 10.55 -5.46 3.55
N VAL A 83 10.47 -4.34 4.25
CA VAL A 83 11.62 -3.68 4.89
C VAL A 83 11.37 -3.52 6.39
N SER A 84 12.42 -3.63 7.21
CA SER A 84 12.26 -3.42 8.66
C SER A 84 11.78 -2.01 8.97
N LEU A 85 10.80 -1.90 9.86
CA LEU A 85 10.27 -0.64 10.38
C LEU A 85 11.08 -0.08 11.55
N THR A 86 12.10 -0.80 12.04
CA THR A 86 12.90 -0.36 13.19
C THR A 86 13.54 1.03 13.02
N PRO A 87 13.92 1.50 11.81
CA PRO A 87 14.37 2.87 11.62
C PRO A 87 13.33 3.95 11.97
N LEU A 88 12.03 3.63 11.87
CA LEU A 88 10.95 4.57 12.21
C LEU A 88 10.79 4.75 13.72
N PHE A 89 11.25 3.82 14.55
CA PHE A 89 11.11 3.91 16.01
C PHE A 89 11.80 5.14 16.61
N PRO A 90 13.04 5.47 16.22
CA PRO A 90 13.67 6.75 16.53
C PRO A 90 13.35 7.88 15.52
N ASN A 91 12.25 7.76 14.76
CA ASN A 91 11.80 8.74 13.76
C ASN A 91 12.79 9.00 12.61
N LYS A 92 13.51 7.97 12.16
CA LYS A 92 14.32 8.02 10.94
C LYS A 92 13.49 7.65 9.71
N ARG A 93 14.07 7.75 8.52
CA ARG A 93 13.42 7.39 7.26
C ARG A 93 13.64 5.91 6.92
N LEU A 94 12.69 5.33 6.16
CA LEU A 94 12.89 4.06 5.48
C LEU A 94 13.58 4.26 4.14
N ASP A 95 14.46 3.34 3.78
CA ASP A 95 15.06 3.27 2.44
C ASP A 95 14.14 2.46 1.52
N ARG A 96 13.00 3.07 1.18
CA ARG A 96 12.05 2.52 0.21
C ARG A 96 11.46 3.63 -0.64
N SER A 97 11.57 3.48 -1.97
CA SER A 97 11.08 4.47 -2.92
C SER A 97 9.61 4.30 -3.31
N SER A 98 9.10 3.07 -3.28
CA SER A 98 7.76 2.76 -3.78
C SER A 98 7.13 1.54 -3.08
N ILE A 99 5.80 1.53 -3.04
CA ILE A 99 4.98 0.38 -2.64
C ILE A 99 4.11 0.02 -3.84
N PHE A 100 3.99 -1.28 -4.12
CA PHE A 100 3.24 -1.79 -5.24
C PHE A 100 2.05 -2.61 -4.79
N PHE A 101 0.97 -2.55 -5.56
CA PHE A 101 -0.26 -3.30 -5.33
C PHE A 101 -0.68 -3.96 -6.63
N HIS A 102 -1.14 -5.21 -6.54
CA HIS A 102 -1.63 -5.97 -7.68
C HIS A 102 -2.93 -6.68 -7.31
N PHE A 103 -3.99 -6.34 -8.01
CA PHE A 103 -5.31 -6.86 -7.77
C PHE A 103 -5.89 -7.45 -9.06
N PRO A 104 -5.50 -8.70 -9.42
CA PRO A 104 -5.83 -9.32 -10.70
C PRO A 104 -7.17 -10.06 -10.73
N ASN A 105 -7.82 -10.22 -9.57
CA ASN A 105 -9.05 -11.00 -9.45
C ASN A 105 -10.23 -10.12 -9.10
N TYR A 106 -11.42 -10.47 -9.61
CA TYR A 106 -12.64 -9.83 -9.15
C TYR A 106 -12.90 -10.21 -7.69
N ALA A 107 -13.08 -9.20 -6.84
CA ALA A 107 -13.75 -9.40 -5.59
C ALA A 107 -15.25 -9.51 -5.85
N TRP A 108 -15.97 -10.01 -4.88
CA TRP A 108 -17.45 -10.12 -4.86
C TRP A 108 -18.19 -8.77 -4.93
N HIS A 109 -17.48 -7.67 -5.09
CA HIS A 109 -18.04 -6.32 -5.21
C HIS A 109 -18.19 -5.94 -6.69
N ARG A 110 -19.41 -5.60 -7.12
CA ARG A 110 -19.73 -5.31 -8.54
C ARG A 110 -19.01 -4.08 -9.10
N SER A 111 -18.62 -3.12 -8.27
CA SER A 111 -17.87 -1.92 -8.68
C SER A 111 -16.35 -2.12 -8.70
N ASN A 112 -15.87 -3.28 -8.29
CA ASN A 112 -14.45 -3.59 -8.30
C ASN A 112 -13.90 -3.64 -9.72
N SER A 113 -12.74 -3.05 -9.94
CA SER A 113 -12.00 -3.17 -11.18
C SER A 113 -10.62 -3.76 -10.96
N LEU A 114 -10.24 -4.70 -11.84
CA LEU A 114 -8.93 -5.31 -11.82
C LEU A 114 -7.88 -4.26 -12.15
N ALA A 115 -6.93 -4.05 -11.24
CA ALA A 115 -5.95 -2.99 -11.37
C ALA A 115 -4.63 -3.31 -10.67
N GLY A 116 -3.58 -2.60 -11.04
CA GLY A 116 -2.35 -2.48 -10.26
C GLY A 116 -2.12 -1.04 -9.88
N ALA A 117 -1.40 -0.82 -8.79
CA ALA A 117 -1.03 0.52 -8.38
C ALA A 117 0.42 0.58 -7.88
N VAL A 118 1.00 1.78 -7.98
CA VAL A 118 2.28 2.11 -7.34
C VAL A 118 2.13 3.41 -6.57
N ARG A 119 2.50 3.39 -5.29
CA ARG A 119 2.69 4.57 -4.44
C ARG A 119 4.16 4.92 -4.41
N SER A 120 4.53 6.13 -4.84
CA SER A 120 5.90 6.65 -4.80
C SER A 120 5.89 8.10 -4.29
N GLY A 121 6.44 8.30 -3.12
CA GLY A 121 6.33 9.58 -2.41
C GLY A 121 4.87 9.98 -2.19
N ASP A 122 4.49 11.19 -2.62
CA ASP A 122 3.15 11.74 -2.48
C ASP A 122 2.16 11.20 -3.52
N TYR A 123 2.66 10.54 -4.57
CA TYR A 123 1.85 10.17 -5.73
C TYR A 123 1.51 8.70 -5.74
N LYS A 124 0.28 8.40 -6.17
CA LYS A 124 -0.21 7.06 -6.45
C LYS A 124 -0.72 6.99 -7.87
N LEU A 125 -0.16 6.07 -8.65
CA LEU A 125 -0.68 5.72 -9.99
C LEU A 125 -1.48 4.44 -9.89
N ILE A 126 -2.64 4.41 -10.54
CA ILE A 126 -3.48 3.23 -10.72
C ILE A 126 -3.54 2.93 -12.21
N ARG A 127 -3.34 1.66 -12.58
CA ARG A 127 -3.53 1.13 -13.94
C ARG A 127 -4.63 0.09 -13.96
N HIS A 128 -5.74 0.40 -14.62
CA HIS A 128 -6.85 -0.52 -14.82
C HIS A 128 -6.53 -1.54 -15.91
N TYR A 129 -6.60 -2.83 -15.58
CA TYR A 129 -6.17 -3.86 -16.52
C TYR A 129 -7.12 -4.08 -17.69
N ALA A 130 -8.42 -3.85 -17.52
CA ALA A 130 -9.42 -4.09 -18.55
C ALA A 130 -9.27 -3.14 -19.75
N LYS A 131 -9.09 -1.85 -19.49
CA LYS A 131 -9.02 -0.79 -20.50
C LYS A 131 -7.62 -0.20 -20.69
N GLY A 132 -6.73 -0.42 -19.75
CA GLY A 132 -5.40 0.18 -19.70
C GLY A 132 -5.41 1.66 -19.25
N ASP A 133 -6.55 2.16 -18.77
CA ASP A 133 -6.69 3.53 -18.27
C ASP A 133 -5.74 3.77 -17.09
N LEU A 134 -5.17 4.98 -17.03
CA LEU A 134 -4.27 5.42 -15.99
C LEU A 134 -4.90 6.54 -15.17
N GLU A 135 -4.81 6.42 -13.86
CA GLU A 135 -5.18 7.46 -12.92
C GLU A 135 -3.95 7.83 -12.08
N LEU A 136 -3.76 9.10 -11.80
CA LEU A 136 -2.66 9.61 -10.96
C LEU A 136 -3.22 10.57 -9.93
N TYR A 137 -2.92 10.32 -8.67
CA TYR A 137 -3.36 11.16 -7.55
C TYR A 137 -2.19 11.60 -6.67
N ASN A 138 -2.27 12.82 -6.12
CA ASN A 138 -1.44 13.23 -5.00
C ASN A 138 -2.18 12.87 -3.71
N VAL A 139 -1.96 11.68 -3.20
CA VAL A 139 -2.72 11.15 -2.05
C VAL A 139 -2.29 11.75 -0.69
N THR A 140 -1.34 12.66 -0.69
CA THR A 140 -1.01 13.48 0.49
C THR A 140 -1.92 14.70 0.58
N GLU A 141 -2.23 15.34 -0.55
CA GLU A 141 -3.10 16.51 -0.64
C GLU A 141 -4.56 16.17 -0.95
N ASP A 142 -4.77 15.07 -1.69
CA ASP A 142 -6.07 14.55 -2.15
C ASP A 142 -6.25 13.10 -1.70
N VAL A 143 -6.43 12.91 -0.40
CA VAL A 143 -6.61 11.58 0.20
C VAL A 143 -7.86 10.85 -0.29
N GLY A 144 -8.83 11.61 -0.82
CA GLY A 144 -10.08 11.10 -1.41
C GLY A 144 -9.95 10.71 -2.88
N GLU A 145 -8.78 10.88 -3.51
CA GLU A 145 -8.52 10.50 -4.91
C GLU A 145 -9.58 11.07 -5.87
N THR A 146 -9.89 12.36 -5.71
CA THR A 146 -10.94 13.07 -6.45
C THR A 146 -10.43 13.76 -7.70
N ASN A 147 -9.14 14.14 -7.73
CA ASN A 147 -8.53 14.91 -8.82
C ASN A 147 -7.48 14.08 -9.58
N ASN A 148 -7.89 13.49 -10.69
CA ASN A 148 -6.98 12.72 -11.55
C ASN A 148 -5.99 13.63 -12.31
N LEU A 149 -4.72 13.54 -11.95
CA LEU A 149 -3.62 14.32 -12.50
C LEU A 149 -2.93 13.65 -13.71
N ALA A 150 -3.41 12.51 -14.21
CA ALA A 150 -2.71 11.74 -15.25
C ALA A 150 -2.46 12.56 -16.52
N ALA A 151 -3.45 13.33 -16.97
CA ALA A 151 -3.32 14.21 -18.12
C ALA A 151 -2.47 15.47 -17.84
N ALA A 152 -2.55 16.00 -16.62
CA ALA A 152 -1.81 17.20 -16.22
C ALA A 152 -0.32 16.92 -15.94
N ARG A 153 0.04 15.66 -15.61
CA ARG A 153 1.42 15.25 -15.28
C ARG A 153 1.89 14.04 -16.11
N PRO A 154 1.92 14.13 -17.45
CA PRO A 154 2.15 12.96 -18.31
C PRO A 154 3.51 12.31 -18.10
N LYS A 155 4.57 13.07 -17.85
CA LYS A 155 5.92 12.53 -17.58
C LYS A 155 5.96 11.68 -16.31
N LEU A 156 5.31 12.14 -15.23
CA LEU A 156 5.23 11.40 -13.97
C LEU A 156 4.37 10.14 -14.13
N THR A 157 3.23 10.28 -14.80
CA THR A 157 2.31 9.16 -15.11
C THR A 157 3.04 8.05 -15.88
N GLN A 158 3.78 8.40 -16.93
CA GLN A 158 4.54 7.43 -17.72
C GLN A 158 5.65 6.76 -16.91
N ARG A 159 6.40 7.53 -16.11
CA ARG A 159 7.44 6.99 -15.24
C ARG A 159 6.86 5.94 -14.28
N LEU A 160 5.84 6.31 -13.51
CA LEU A 160 5.23 5.40 -12.53
C LEU A 160 4.57 4.19 -13.17
N ASN A 161 3.97 4.35 -14.37
CA ASN A 161 3.41 3.24 -15.13
C ASN A 161 4.51 2.27 -15.61
N LYS A 162 5.67 2.79 -15.99
CA LYS A 162 6.85 1.97 -16.33
C LYS A 162 7.37 1.23 -15.10
N ASP A 163 7.47 1.90 -13.95
CA ASP A 163 7.93 1.30 -12.70
C ASP A 163 6.99 0.16 -12.26
N LEU A 164 5.66 0.38 -12.32
CA LEU A 164 4.67 -0.67 -12.07
C LEU A 164 4.80 -1.84 -13.05
N GLY A 165 4.98 -1.55 -14.34
CA GLY A 165 5.18 -2.58 -15.36
C GLY A 165 6.43 -3.43 -15.13
N LYS A 166 7.54 -2.79 -14.75
CA LYS A 166 8.78 -3.45 -14.40
C LYS A 166 8.60 -4.40 -13.21
N TRP A 167 8.00 -3.91 -12.13
CA TRP A 167 7.72 -4.70 -10.93
C TRP A 167 6.83 -5.92 -11.22
N LEU A 168 5.75 -5.75 -12.00
CA LEU A 168 4.87 -6.86 -12.41
C LEU A 168 5.62 -7.95 -13.19
N LEU A 169 6.59 -7.57 -14.03
CA LEU A 169 7.42 -8.51 -14.78
C LEU A 169 8.40 -9.23 -13.86
N GLU A 170 9.10 -8.51 -13.00
CA GLU A 170 10.11 -9.06 -12.08
C GLU A 170 9.49 -10.04 -11.08
N THR A 171 8.30 -9.74 -10.60
CA THR A 171 7.54 -10.62 -9.68
C THR A 171 6.78 -11.73 -10.41
N LYS A 172 6.83 -11.78 -11.75
CA LYS A 172 6.04 -12.72 -12.57
C LYS A 172 4.56 -12.70 -12.19
N ALA A 173 4.02 -11.51 -11.94
CA ALA A 173 2.67 -11.30 -11.48
C ALA A 173 1.63 -11.92 -12.42
N ALA A 174 0.73 -12.73 -11.88
CA ALA A 174 -0.32 -13.37 -12.67
C ALA A 174 -1.34 -12.32 -13.14
N MET A 175 -1.38 -12.06 -14.44
CA MET A 175 -2.30 -11.07 -15.03
C MET A 175 -3.71 -11.65 -15.21
N PRO A 176 -4.76 -10.82 -15.19
CA PRO A 176 -6.12 -11.25 -15.44
C PRO A 176 -6.24 -11.94 -16.81
N ARG A 177 -6.88 -13.09 -16.84
CA ARG A 177 -7.21 -13.76 -18.11
C ARG A 177 -8.53 -13.22 -18.66
N LYS A 178 -8.62 -12.97 -19.95
CA LYS A 178 -9.90 -12.78 -20.61
C LYS A 178 -10.64 -14.12 -20.53
N LEU A 179 -11.82 -14.11 -19.90
CA LEU A 179 -12.71 -15.26 -20.02
C LEU A 179 -13.17 -15.34 -21.50
N PRO A 180 -13.27 -16.55 -22.08
CA PRO A 180 -13.96 -16.72 -23.34
C PRO A 180 -15.38 -16.15 -23.17
N LEU A 181 -15.80 -15.29 -24.08
CA LEU A 181 -17.20 -14.89 -24.17
C LEU A 181 -17.92 -16.09 -24.80
N ASP A 182 -18.69 -16.84 -24.01
CA ASP A 182 -19.61 -17.85 -24.51
C ASP A 182 -20.75 -17.19 -25.30
#